data_b52eb9fdafc268892c7ae3f6476a2e8e
#
_entry.id   b52eb9fdafc268892c7ae3f6476a2e8e
#
_cell.length_a   1.000
_cell.length_b   1.000
_cell.length_c   1.000
_cell.angle_alpha   90.00
_cell.angle_beta   90.00
_cell.angle_gamma   90.00
#
_symmetry.space_group_name_H-M   'P 1'
#
loop_
_entity.id
_entity.type
_entity.pdbx_description
1 polymer ?
#
loop_
_entity_poly.entity_id
_entity_poly.type
_entity_poly.pdbx_seq_one_letter_code
_entity_poly.pdbx_strand_id
1 'polypeptide(L)'
;MSNLRFRCLIDSYLCDIVPFESYIEKGTVASGLILVAFDENEIDVIRKLFKDNVHKGQEAYLDKIQLVGTDDYLYIMSQTSLEKKEKMPHSIMKAYRYYKSYKRKQLKADDYIRKEIENNEDGIRKIHGGKFSSYKYTDKTNNMSIPFRLFETKEKNRPLFVLFHGAGALGNDNIKQHFEHKRLYKHILKENCNILSPQAPYGSNRGYDLIQSYIKSVKNLIDELPIDFDKNRIYIVGSSFGGCCVWHISYQFPGYFAAGVPVMGKLFFDNDFSCYDIEKLVITPLWIAHSSDDDNVTIDSDDYCFDKLQKLGADIKYTRWDKYGHSMSGKFYKTEKWTEWCLSKELK
;
A
#
# COMPACT_ATOMS: atom_id res chain seq x y z
N MET A 1 14.85 -2.94 15.59
CA MET A 1 15.70 -2.47 14.48
C MET A 1 14.83 -1.62 13.59
N SER A 2 15.04 -0.32 13.69
CA SER A 2 14.47 0.59 12.72
C SER A 2 14.85 0.09 11.34
N ASN A 3 13.89 -0.07 10.47
CA ASN A 3 14.01 -0.29 9.04
C ASN A 3 15.43 -0.58 8.56
N LEU A 4 15.62 -1.66 7.83
CA LEU A 4 16.86 -1.98 7.14
C LEU A 4 17.31 -0.80 6.28
N ARG A 5 17.90 0.20 6.91
CA ARG A 5 18.47 1.36 6.26
C ARG A 5 19.97 1.22 6.34
N PHE A 6 20.62 1.24 5.19
CA PHE A 6 22.07 1.28 5.11
C PHE A 6 22.45 2.72 4.79
N ARG A 7 23.08 3.38 5.74
CA ARG A 7 23.70 4.67 5.48
C ARG A 7 24.89 4.50 4.55
N CYS A 8 24.92 5.26 3.49
CA CYS A 8 26.08 5.34 2.62
C CYS A 8 26.35 6.78 2.21
N LEU A 9 27.59 7.04 1.85
CA LEU A 9 28.00 8.25 1.18
C LEU A 9 27.99 7.99 -0.32
N ILE A 10 27.21 8.76 -1.06
CA ILE A 10 27.27 8.84 -2.51
C ILE A 10 27.88 10.20 -2.82
N ASP A 11 29.13 10.20 -3.26
CA ASP A 11 29.93 11.39 -3.58
C ASP A 11 29.84 12.50 -2.50
N SER A 12 30.01 12.11 -1.23
CA SER A 12 29.94 12.96 -0.03
C SER A 12 28.52 13.28 0.47
N TYR A 13 27.48 12.85 -0.21
CA TYR A 13 26.10 13.01 0.29
C TYR A 13 25.68 11.78 1.09
N LEU A 14 25.11 12.05 2.26
CA LEU A 14 24.63 11.01 3.15
C LEU A 14 23.22 10.58 2.71
N CYS A 15 23.08 9.32 2.34
CA CYS A 15 21.79 8.72 1.95
C CYS A 15 21.51 7.47 2.75
N ASP A 16 20.25 7.24 3.07
CA ASP A 16 19.79 5.93 3.50
C ASP A 16 19.38 5.12 2.27
N ILE A 17 19.87 3.89 2.18
CA ILE A 17 19.44 2.94 1.16
C ILE A 17 18.50 1.95 1.79
N VAL A 18 17.28 1.89 1.27
CA VAL A 18 16.25 0.94 1.70
C VAL A 18 16.07 -0.10 0.61
N PRO A 19 16.52 -1.33 0.82
CA PRO A 19 16.25 -2.40 -0.12
C PRO A 19 14.77 -2.79 -0.06
N PHE A 20 14.19 -3.16 -1.20
CA PHE A 20 12.85 -3.69 -1.28
C PHE A 20 12.77 -4.92 -2.17
N GLU A 21 11.80 -5.76 -1.90
CA GLU A 21 11.37 -6.84 -2.78
C GLU A 21 9.87 -6.71 -3.00
N SER A 22 9.45 -6.81 -4.23
CA SER A 22 8.05 -6.79 -4.62
C SER A 22 7.77 -7.98 -5.51
N TYR A 23 6.73 -8.72 -5.23
CA TYR A 23 6.24 -9.77 -6.11
C TYR A 23 5.44 -9.09 -7.23
N ILE A 24 5.87 -9.32 -8.45
CA ILE A 24 5.13 -8.93 -9.63
C ILE A 24 4.43 -10.15 -10.22
N GLU A 25 3.46 -9.90 -11.09
CA GLU A 25 2.73 -10.93 -11.83
C GLU A 25 3.66 -12.02 -12.36
N LYS A 26 3.24 -13.27 -12.27
CA LYS A 26 3.98 -14.50 -12.66
C LYS A 26 5.05 -14.98 -11.69
N GLY A 27 4.98 -14.63 -10.41
CA GLY A 27 5.91 -15.14 -9.39
C GLY A 27 7.33 -14.61 -9.49
N THR A 28 7.56 -13.58 -10.31
CA THR A 28 8.86 -12.92 -10.41
C THR A 28 9.01 -11.93 -9.26
N VAL A 29 10.15 -11.94 -8.60
CA VAL A 29 10.48 -10.98 -7.55
C VAL A 29 11.17 -9.78 -8.19
N ALA A 30 10.52 -8.61 -8.14
CA ALA A 30 11.19 -7.35 -8.39
C ALA A 30 11.91 -6.93 -7.11
N SER A 31 13.22 -6.73 -7.21
CA SER A 31 14.02 -6.21 -6.11
C SER A 31 14.73 -4.94 -6.53
N GLY A 32 14.89 -4.02 -5.61
CA GLY A 32 15.52 -2.74 -5.88
C GLY A 32 16.01 -2.05 -4.61
N LEU A 33 16.46 -0.85 -4.77
CA LEU A 33 16.94 0.01 -3.72
C LEU A 33 16.20 1.33 -3.76
N ILE A 34 15.84 1.85 -2.61
CA ILE A 34 15.28 3.17 -2.45
C ILE A 34 16.33 4.02 -1.75
N LEU A 35 16.68 5.14 -2.35
CA LEU A 35 17.51 6.15 -1.74
C LEU A 35 16.62 7.14 -0.99
N VAL A 36 16.93 7.37 0.26
CA VAL A 36 16.24 8.33 1.11
C VAL A 36 17.18 9.50 1.32
N ALA A 37 16.86 10.64 0.75
CA ALA A 37 17.53 11.91 1.04
C ALA A 37 16.95 12.54 2.31
N PHE A 38 17.74 13.38 2.98
CA PHE A 38 17.31 14.01 4.24
C PHE A 38 16.74 15.42 4.04
N ASP A 39 16.94 16.03 2.88
CA ASP A 39 16.26 17.27 2.50
C ASP A 39 16.01 17.36 0.98
N GLU A 40 15.18 18.30 0.56
CA GLU A 40 14.80 18.47 -0.86
C GLU A 40 16.00 18.87 -1.75
N ASN A 41 16.97 19.59 -1.22
CA ASN A 41 18.16 20.02 -1.98
C ASN A 41 19.06 18.81 -2.27
N GLU A 42 19.13 17.85 -1.36
CA GLU A 42 19.91 16.63 -1.55
C GLU A 42 19.35 15.74 -2.66
N ILE A 43 18.03 15.77 -2.90
CA ILE A 43 17.39 14.98 -3.94
C ILE A 43 17.90 15.38 -5.33
N ASP A 44 17.95 16.65 -5.62
CA ASP A 44 18.41 17.13 -6.95
C ASP A 44 19.90 16.88 -7.15
N VAL A 45 20.69 16.98 -6.09
CA VAL A 45 22.12 16.63 -6.13
C VAL A 45 22.31 15.14 -6.36
N ILE A 46 21.60 14.30 -5.64
CA ILE A 46 21.65 12.84 -5.83
C ILE A 46 21.20 12.47 -7.24
N ARG A 47 20.12 13.08 -7.75
CA ARG A 47 19.66 12.87 -9.11
C ARG A 47 20.71 13.27 -10.15
N LYS A 48 21.38 14.40 -9.95
CA LYS A 48 22.47 14.87 -10.82
C LYS A 48 23.66 13.92 -10.77
N LEU A 49 24.10 13.52 -9.59
CA LEU A 49 25.18 12.55 -9.41
C LEU A 49 24.90 11.22 -10.10
N PHE A 50 23.65 10.75 -10.04
CA PHE A 50 23.25 9.55 -10.77
C PHE A 50 23.32 9.74 -12.29
N LYS A 51 22.86 10.88 -12.81
CA LYS A 51 22.97 11.21 -14.24
C LYS A 51 24.42 11.30 -14.70
N ASP A 52 25.25 11.96 -13.92
CA ASP A 52 26.66 12.23 -14.27
C ASP A 52 27.53 10.96 -14.19
N ASN A 53 27.13 9.98 -13.38
CA ASN A 53 27.85 8.72 -13.19
C ASN A 53 27.26 7.53 -13.98
N VAL A 54 26.32 7.79 -14.88
CA VAL A 54 25.74 6.75 -15.76
C VAL A 54 26.57 6.59 -17.01
N HIS A 55 27.17 5.41 -17.16
CA HIS A 55 27.86 5.07 -18.39
C HIS A 55 26.88 4.73 -19.53
N LYS A 56 27.30 4.95 -20.75
CA LYS A 56 26.52 4.65 -21.96
C LYS A 56 25.93 3.22 -21.90
N GLY A 57 24.63 3.10 -22.00
CA GLY A 57 23.88 1.84 -21.86
C GLY A 57 23.32 1.60 -20.45
N GLN A 58 23.47 2.54 -19.53
CA GLN A 58 22.86 2.53 -18.21
C GLN A 58 21.68 3.52 -18.11
N GLU A 59 21.37 4.26 -19.17
CA GLU A 59 20.31 5.28 -19.21
C GLU A 59 18.94 4.72 -18.88
N ALA A 60 18.69 3.45 -19.23
CA ALA A 60 17.44 2.76 -18.88
C ALA A 60 17.20 2.63 -17.36
N TYR A 61 18.20 2.84 -16.53
CA TYR A 61 18.06 2.90 -15.08
C TYR A 61 17.58 4.24 -14.58
N LEU A 62 17.95 5.32 -15.25
CA LEU A 62 17.56 6.68 -14.89
C LEU A 62 16.07 6.93 -15.17
N ASP A 63 15.52 6.31 -16.22
CA ASP A 63 14.10 6.41 -16.54
C ASP A 63 13.19 5.81 -15.46
N LYS A 64 13.77 4.98 -14.60
CA LYS A 64 13.09 4.34 -13.48
C LYS A 64 13.35 5.01 -12.14
N ILE A 65 14.12 6.08 -12.11
CA ILE A 65 14.31 6.90 -10.91
C ILE A 65 13.11 7.82 -10.77
N GLN A 66 12.33 7.62 -9.74
CA GLN A 66 11.15 8.42 -9.45
C GLN A 66 11.27 9.06 -8.08
N LEU A 67 10.96 10.35 -8.02
CA LEU A 67 10.66 11.01 -6.75
C LEU A 67 9.34 10.46 -6.23
N VAL A 68 9.34 9.95 -5.04
CA VAL A 68 8.16 9.45 -4.35
C VAL A 68 7.60 10.59 -3.49
N GLY A 69 6.77 11.41 -4.09
CA GLY A 69 6.13 12.54 -3.41
C GLY A 69 7.08 13.72 -3.17
N THR A 70 6.70 14.60 -2.25
CA THR A 70 7.53 15.65 -1.69
C THR A 70 8.30 15.17 -0.45
N ASP A 71 8.34 13.86 -0.22
CA ASP A 71 8.95 13.23 0.92
C ASP A 71 10.30 12.67 0.53
N ASP A 72 11.26 13.46 0.16
CA ASP A 72 12.70 13.18 0.15
C ASP A 72 13.12 11.75 -0.27
N TYR A 73 12.39 11.09 -1.17
CA TYR A 73 12.70 9.73 -1.63
C TYR A 73 13.06 9.71 -3.11
N LEU A 74 14.26 9.27 -3.41
CA LEU A 74 14.65 8.87 -4.74
C LEU A 74 14.50 7.36 -4.86
N TYR A 75 13.69 6.92 -5.80
CA TYR A 75 13.39 5.52 -6.01
C TYR A 75 14.10 4.98 -7.25
N ILE A 76 14.91 3.94 -7.05
CA ILE A 76 15.54 3.21 -8.15
C ILE A 76 14.86 1.85 -8.24
N MET A 77 14.00 1.68 -9.23
CA MET A 77 13.39 0.39 -9.54
C MET A 77 14.12 -0.29 -10.69
N SER A 78 14.47 -1.54 -10.49
CA SER A 78 15.06 -2.34 -11.54
C SER A 78 14.62 -3.78 -11.43
N GLN A 79 13.79 -4.22 -12.36
CA GLN A 79 13.47 -5.64 -12.54
C GLN A 79 14.62 -6.43 -13.16
N THR A 80 15.38 -5.80 -14.05
CA THR A 80 16.43 -6.46 -14.85
C THR A 80 17.84 -6.08 -14.42
N SER A 81 17.99 -5.04 -13.62
CA SER A 81 19.27 -4.44 -13.34
C SER A 81 20.08 -5.12 -12.25
N LEU A 82 19.41 -5.80 -11.33
CA LEU A 82 20.09 -6.58 -10.31
C LEU A 82 20.75 -7.86 -10.91
N GLU A 83 20.26 -8.30 -12.05
CA GLU A 83 20.91 -9.37 -12.84
C GLU A 83 22.13 -8.85 -13.60
N LYS A 84 22.13 -7.57 -14.00
CA LYS A 84 23.26 -6.92 -14.69
C LYS A 84 24.13 -6.13 -13.71
N LYS A 85 24.66 -6.81 -12.68
CA LYS A 85 25.45 -6.26 -11.57
C LYS A 85 26.63 -5.37 -11.97
N GLU A 86 27.12 -5.50 -13.19
CA GLU A 86 28.30 -4.80 -13.71
C GLU A 86 28.03 -3.31 -14.00
N LYS A 87 26.77 -2.88 -13.95
CA LYS A 87 26.34 -1.55 -14.39
C LYS A 87 25.84 -0.64 -13.27
N MET A 88 25.86 -1.08 -12.01
CA MET A 88 25.45 -0.24 -10.89
C MET A 88 26.64 0.55 -10.32
N PRO A 89 26.41 1.79 -9.84
CA PRO A 89 27.42 2.53 -9.10
C PRO A 89 28.00 1.71 -7.96
N HIS A 90 29.30 1.80 -7.72
CA HIS A 90 30.02 0.96 -6.76
C HIS A 90 29.46 1.05 -5.34
N SER A 91 29.05 2.23 -4.91
CA SER A 91 28.42 2.49 -3.61
C SER A 91 27.09 1.73 -3.44
N ILE A 92 26.24 1.72 -4.48
CA ILE A 92 24.97 0.98 -4.49
C ILE A 92 25.23 -0.53 -4.50
N MET A 93 26.20 -0.99 -5.27
CA MET A 93 26.60 -2.40 -5.27
C MET A 93 27.12 -2.85 -3.92
N LYS A 94 27.87 -2.00 -3.22
CA LYS A 94 28.36 -2.27 -1.86
C LYS A 94 27.19 -2.41 -0.90
N ALA A 95 26.22 -1.48 -0.91
CA ALA A 95 25.02 -1.53 -0.09
C ALA A 95 24.17 -2.78 -0.40
N TYR A 96 24.02 -3.14 -1.69
CA TYR A 96 23.31 -4.34 -2.09
C TYR A 96 23.97 -5.64 -1.63
N ARG A 97 25.31 -5.71 -1.65
CA ARG A 97 26.07 -6.85 -1.09
C ARG A 97 25.88 -6.95 0.41
N TYR A 98 25.87 -5.83 1.13
CA TYR A 98 25.55 -5.78 2.56
C TYR A 98 24.16 -6.30 2.82
N TYR A 99 23.18 -5.86 2.05
CA TYR A 99 21.79 -6.33 2.15
C TYR A 99 21.68 -7.84 1.93
N LYS A 100 22.30 -8.38 0.86
CA LYS A 100 22.30 -9.84 0.63
C LYS A 100 22.98 -10.62 1.75
N SER A 101 24.07 -10.11 2.29
CA SER A 101 24.75 -10.71 3.43
C SER A 101 23.87 -10.68 4.68
N TYR A 102 23.18 -9.57 4.90
CA TYR A 102 22.24 -9.40 6.01
C TYR A 102 21.05 -10.33 5.86
N LYS A 103 20.44 -10.44 4.68
CA LYS A 103 19.30 -11.33 4.40
C LYS A 103 19.60 -12.79 4.73
N ARG A 104 20.85 -13.23 4.58
CA ARG A 104 21.27 -14.59 4.98
C ARG A 104 21.34 -14.79 6.50
N LYS A 105 21.36 -13.70 7.29
CA LYS A 105 21.39 -13.71 8.76
C LYS A 105 20.05 -13.29 9.39
N GLN A 106 19.01 -13.18 8.62
CA GLN A 106 17.74 -12.60 9.06
C GLN A 106 17.11 -13.32 10.24
N LEU A 107 16.73 -12.52 11.24
CA LEU A 107 15.58 -12.79 12.08
C LEU A 107 14.37 -13.01 11.15
N LYS A 108 13.56 -14.01 11.43
CA LYS A 108 12.30 -14.21 10.71
C LYS A 108 11.48 -12.93 10.81
N ALA A 109 10.69 -12.61 9.78
CA ALA A 109 9.86 -11.41 9.77
C ALA A 109 8.98 -11.31 11.03
N ASP A 110 8.51 -12.46 11.51
CA ASP A 110 7.72 -12.57 12.74
C ASP A 110 8.48 -12.15 14.00
N ASP A 111 9.78 -12.48 14.09
CA ASP A 111 10.63 -12.06 15.21
C ASP A 111 10.87 -10.54 15.20
N TYR A 112 10.94 -9.95 14.02
CA TYR A 112 11.06 -8.50 13.89
C TYR A 112 9.77 -7.80 14.35
N ILE A 113 8.61 -8.26 13.87
CA ILE A 113 7.30 -7.71 14.24
C ILE A 113 7.09 -7.84 15.75
N ARG A 114 7.38 -9.02 16.31
CA ARG A 114 7.28 -9.26 17.75
C ARG A 114 8.13 -8.27 18.54
N LYS A 115 9.40 -8.08 18.18
CA LYS A 115 10.29 -7.11 18.85
C LYS A 115 9.83 -5.66 18.71
N GLU A 116 9.26 -5.30 17.57
CA GLU A 116 8.68 -3.97 17.37
C GLU A 116 7.50 -3.74 18.30
N ILE A 117 6.65 -4.76 18.50
CA ILE A 117 5.49 -4.68 19.40
C ILE A 117 5.92 -4.67 20.87
N GLU A 118 6.90 -5.50 21.25
CA GLU A 118 7.44 -5.56 22.62
C GLU A 118 8.13 -4.25 23.03
N ASN A 119 8.87 -3.63 22.11
CA ASN A 119 9.72 -2.47 22.39
C ASN A 119 9.05 -1.10 22.19
N ASN A 120 7.82 -1.05 21.73
CA ASN A 120 7.09 0.20 21.53
C ASN A 120 5.84 0.24 22.42
N GLU A 121 5.42 1.45 22.78
CA GLU A 121 4.12 1.68 23.41
C GLU A 121 3.00 1.51 22.39
N ASP A 122 1.78 1.22 22.88
CA ASP A 122 0.60 1.23 22.03
C ASP A 122 0.35 2.63 21.46
N GLY A 123 -0.26 2.68 20.28
CA GLY A 123 -0.69 3.91 19.65
C GLY A 123 0.21 4.40 18.52
N ILE A 124 0.00 5.64 18.16
CA ILE A 124 0.59 6.28 16.98
C ILE A 124 1.87 7.03 17.35
N ARG A 125 2.95 6.73 16.67
CA ARG A 125 4.23 7.43 16.76
C ARG A 125 4.61 8.04 15.41
N LYS A 126 4.84 9.35 15.37
CA LYS A 126 5.38 10.04 14.19
C LYS A 126 6.84 9.69 14.00
N ILE A 127 7.21 9.33 12.77
CA ILE A 127 8.59 8.98 12.39
C ILE A 127 9.23 10.14 11.64
N HIS A 128 8.52 10.71 10.66
CA HIS A 128 9.03 11.78 9.82
C HIS A 128 7.90 12.68 9.32
N GLY A 129 8.19 13.98 9.17
CA GLY A 129 7.26 14.96 8.57
C GLY A 129 7.40 15.01 7.05
N GLY A 130 6.46 15.68 6.39
CA GLY A 130 6.44 15.88 4.96
C GLY A 130 5.02 16.01 4.43
N LYS A 131 4.85 16.17 3.13
CA LYS A 131 3.52 16.22 2.50
C LYS A 131 2.70 14.97 2.83
N PHE A 132 3.34 13.80 2.80
CA PHE A 132 2.82 12.54 3.34
C PHE A 132 3.66 12.15 4.56
N SER A 133 3.27 12.61 5.71
CA SER A 133 3.99 12.32 6.95
C SER A 133 4.06 10.81 7.21
N SER A 134 5.18 10.38 7.75
CA SER A 134 5.47 8.98 8.06
C SER A 134 5.23 8.68 9.53
N TYR A 135 4.47 7.64 9.78
CA TYR A 135 4.10 7.20 11.13
C TYR A 135 4.24 5.68 11.26
N LYS A 136 4.19 5.23 12.49
CA LYS A 136 4.02 3.82 12.86
C LYS A 136 2.93 3.72 13.91
N TYR A 137 2.03 2.77 13.75
CA TYR A 137 1.01 2.37 14.71
C TYR A 137 1.37 1.02 15.32
N THR A 138 1.37 0.94 16.64
CA THR A 138 1.53 -0.31 17.38
C THR A 138 0.20 -0.65 18.04
N ASP A 139 -0.32 -1.82 17.73
CA ASP A 139 -1.56 -2.37 18.28
C ASP A 139 -1.24 -3.69 18.97
N LYS A 140 -1.03 -3.66 20.28
CA LYS A 140 -0.71 -4.85 21.08
C LYS A 140 -1.89 -5.81 21.17
N THR A 141 -3.12 -5.29 21.14
CA THR A 141 -4.34 -6.09 21.19
C THR A 141 -4.45 -7.05 20.02
N ASN A 142 -4.14 -6.58 18.82
CA ASN A 142 -4.16 -7.39 17.60
C ASN A 142 -2.77 -7.91 17.19
N ASN A 143 -1.76 -7.73 18.06
CA ASN A 143 -0.37 -8.14 17.81
C ASN A 143 0.15 -7.61 16.46
N MET A 144 -0.04 -6.30 16.20
CA MET A 144 0.23 -5.69 14.90
C MET A 144 1.11 -4.45 15.04
N SER A 145 2.00 -4.27 14.06
CA SER A 145 2.78 -3.03 13.91
C SER A 145 2.63 -2.55 12.46
N ILE A 146 1.98 -1.40 12.30
CA ILE A 146 1.57 -0.86 10.98
C ILE A 146 2.31 0.45 10.72
N PRO A 147 3.31 0.45 9.83
CA PRO A 147 3.80 1.70 9.26
C PRO A 147 2.75 2.29 8.33
N PHE A 148 2.58 3.62 8.35
CA PHE A 148 1.62 4.27 7.47
C PHE A 148 2.07 5.66 7.01
N ARG A 149 1.52 6.10 5.87
CA ARG A 149 1.61 7.46 5.37
C ARG A 149 0.30 8.17 5.57
N LEU A 150 0.39 9.41 6.00
CA LEU A 150 -0.76 10.29 6.25
C LEU A 150 -0.58 11.61 5.50
N PHE A 151 -1.56 11.94 4.67
CA PHE A 151 -1.75 13.27 4.13
C PHE A 151 -2.95 13.91 4.82
N GLU A 152 -2.72 15.05 5.42
CA GLU A 152 -3.74 15.87 6.05
C GLU A 152 -3.97 17.13 5.22
N THR A 153 -5.23 17.43 4.90
CA THR A 153 -5.57 18.68 4.23
C THR A 153 -5.48 19.85 5.20
N LYS A 154 -5.38 21.06 4.65
CA LYS A 154 -5.40 22.28 5.48
C LYS A 154 -6.82 22.64 5.97
N GLU A 155 -7.84 22.10 5.33
CA GLU A 155 -9.23 22.33 5.67
C GLU A 155 -9.72 21.29 6.66
N LYS A 156 -10.53 21.72 7.62
CA LYS A 156 -11.13 20.84 8.62
C LYS A 156 -12.32 20.06 8.06
N ASN A 157 -12.67 19.01 8.76
CA ASN A 157 -13.84 18.19 8.47
C ASN A 157 -13.92 17.70 7.02
N ARG A 158 -12.74 17.35 6.44
CA ARG A 158 -12.66 16.78 5.08
C ARG A 158 -12.73 15.26 5.12
N PRO A 159 -13.25 14.62 4.06
CA PRO A 159 -13.31 13.16 3.97
C PRO A 159 -11.95 12.50 4.15
N LEU A 160 -11.97 11.23 4.61
CA LEU A 160 -10.79 10.39 4.72
C LEU A 160 -10.85 9.22 3.73
N PHE A 161 -9.85 9.10 2.88
CA PHE A 161 -9.61 7.91 2.07
C PHE A 161 -8.57 7.01 2.71
N VAL A 162 -8.94 5.76 2.97
CA VAL A 162 -8.04 4.70 3.46
C VAL A 162 -7.70 3.78 2.30
N LEU A 163 -6.41 3.66 1.99
CA LEU A 163 -5.94 2.94 0.80
C LEU A 163 -5.21 1.65 1.20
N PHE A 164 -5.75 0.51 0.75
CA PHE A 164 -5.17 -0.80 0.96
C PHE A 164 -4.36 -1.24 -0.28
N HIS A 165 -3.10 -1.57 -0.08
CA HIS A 165 -2.18 -1.97 -1.13
C HIS A 165 -2.30 -3.46 -1.50
N GLY A 166 -1.77 -3.86 -2.65
CA GLY A 166 -1.65 -5.26 -3.06
C GLY A 166 -0.54 -6.02 -2.32
N ALA A 167 -0.53 -7.35 -2.46
CA ALA A 167 0.43 -8.22 -1.76
C ALA A 167 1.91 -7.88 -2.06
N GLY A 168 2.20 -7.29 -3.22
CA GLY A 168 3.55 -6.83 -3.57
C GLY A 168 4.13 -5.75 -2.66
N ALA A 169 3.28 -5.00 -1.96
CA ALA A 169 3.69 -3.93 -1.06
C ALA A 169 3.67 -4.31 0.43
N LEU A 170 3.44 -5.59 0.77
CA LEU A 170 3.63 -6.08 2.12
C LEU A 170 5.02 -5.74 2.64
N GLY A 171 5.12 -5.33 3.89
CA GLY A 171 6.39 -4.97 4.51
C GLY A 171 6.25 -4.08 5.73
N ASN A 172 7.38 -3.51 6.13
CA ASN A 172 7.48 -2.61 7.28
C ASN A 172 8.38 -1.39 6.99
N ASP A 173 8.61 -1.15 5.70
CA ASP A 173 9.48 -0.06 5.23
C ASP A 173 8.75 1.30 5.14
N ASN A 174 7.42 1.30 5.14
CA ASN A 174 6.56 2.47 4.96
C ASN A 174 6.75 3.18 3.61
N ILE A 175 7.17 2.45 2.58
CA ILE A 175 7.53 2.99 1.28
C ILE A 175 6.78 2.32 0.14
N LYS A 176 6.72 0.98 0.12
CA LYS A 176 6.12 0.21 -0.98
C LYS A 176 4.66 0.58 -1.23
N GLN A 177 3.83 0.62 -0.17
CA GLN A 177 2.43 1.00 -0.27
C GLN A 177 2.26 2.45 -0.73
N HIS A 178 3.11 3.35 -0.24
CA HIS A 178 3.09 4.76 -0.65
C HIS A 178 3.38 4.88 -2.15
N PHE A 179 4.34 4.12 -2.64
CA PHE A 179 4.68 4.08 -4.06
C PHE A 179 3.54 3.51 -4.92
N GLU A 180 2.95 2.40 -4.51
CA GLU A 180 1.83 1.77 -5.20
C GLU A 180 0.62 2.71 -5.30
N HIS A 181 0.31 3.42 -4.21
CA HIS A 181 -0.83 4.34 -4.14
C HIS A 181 -0.62 5.68 -4.86
N LYS A 182 0.59 6.00 -5.35
CA LYS A 182 0.89 7.28 -5.99
C LYS A 182 -0.09 7.64 -7.12
N ARG A 183 -0.56 6.64 -7.86
CA ARG A 183 -1.55 6.87 -8.92
C ARG A 183 -2.94 7.26 -8.38
N LEU A 184 -3.30 6.81 -7.18
CA LEU A 184 -4.58 7.13 -6.53
C LEU A 184 -4.54 8.52 -5.90
N TYR A 185 -3.40 8.88 -5.31
CA TYR A 185 -3.25 10.16 -4.62
C TYR A 185 -3.68 11.35 -5.46
N LYS A 186 -3.28 11.39 -6.74
CA LYS A 186 -3.61 12.51 -7.62
C LYS A 186 -5.12 12.73 -7.79
N HIS A 187 -5.93 11.69 -7.73
CA HIS A 187 -7.38 11.80 -7.81
C HIS A 187 -7.95 12.34 -6.51
N ILE A 188 -7.52 11.79 -5.37
CA ILE A 188 -7.99 12.17 -4.03
C ILE A 188 -7.54 13.59 -3.66
N LEU A 189 -6.29 13.96 -3.98
CA LEU A 189 -5.76 15.31 -3.71
C LEU A 189 -6.50 16.41 -4.45
N LYS A 190 -7.03 16.14 -5.65
CA LYS A 190 -7.87 17.08 -6.40
C LYS A 190 -9.15 17.42 -5.65
N GLU A 191 -9.68 16.47 -4.92
CA GLU A 191 -10.91 16.58 -4.14
C GLU A 191 -10.66 17.15 -2.72
N ASN A 192 -9.40 17.51 -2.42
CA ASN A 192 -8.99 18.05 -1.14
C ASN A 192 -9.40 17.15 0.06
N CYS A 193 -9.11 15.85 -0.03
CA CYS A 193 -9.42 14.86 0.99
C CYS A 193 -8.19 14.39 1.73
N ASN A 194 -8.35 13.96 2.98
CA ASN A 194 -7.31 13.29 3.77
C ASN A 194 -7.01 11.90 3.21
N ILE A 195 -5.78 11.43 3.37
CA ILE A 195 -5.36 10.12 2.87
C ILE A 195 -4.59 9.37 3.95
N LEU A 196 -5.07 8.19 4.30
CA LEU A 196 -4.38 7.20 5.12
C LEU A 196 -3.92 6.04 4.23
N SER A 197 -2.63 5.76 4.26
CA SER A 197 -2.02 4.68 3.47
C SER A 197 -1.22 3.75 4.39
N PRO A 198 -1.89 2.79 5.08
CA PRO A 198 -1.23 1.83 5.96
C PRO A 198 -0.54 0.75 5.15
N GLN A 199 0.55 0.20 5.70
CA GLN A 199 1.26 -0.93 5.12
C GLN A 199 1.03 -2.18 5.97
N ALA A 200 0.48 -3.23 5.37
CA ALA A 200 0.36 -4.51 6.02
C ALA A 200 1.75 -5.15 6.20
N PRO A 201 2.03 -5.73 7.38
CA PRO A 201 3.33 -6.31 7.65
C PRO A 201 3.59 -7.55 6.78
N TYR A 202 4.86 -7.80 6.52
CA TYR A 202 5.31 -9.03 5.87
C TYR A 202 5.53 -10.09 6.95
N GLY A 203 4.73 -11.13 6.97
CA GLY A 203 4.82 -12.24 7.94
C GLY A 203 4.76 -13.61 7.28
N SER A 204 4.92 -14.67 8.06
CA SER A 204 4.77 -16.06 7.62
C SER A 204 3.31 -16.39 7.25
N ASN A 205 2.36 -15.77 7.92
CA ASN A 205 0.94 -15.92 7.63
C ASN A 205 0.53 -14.95 6.53
N ARG A 206 0.30 -15.48 5.34
CA ARG A 206 -0.27 -14.76 4.20
C ARG A 206 -1.70 -15.26 4.00
N GLY A 207 -2.61 -14.35 3.67
CA GLY A 207 -3.98 -14.72 3.39
C GLY A 207 -4.95 -14.27 4.47
N TYR A 208 -5.91 -15.12 4.79
CA TYR A 208 -7.06 -14.77 5.62
C TYR A 208 -6.67 -14.23 7.01
N ASP A 209 -5.82 -14.94 7.75
CA ASP A 209 -5.45 -14.55 9.13
C ASP A 209 -4.74 -13.19 9.20
N LEU A 210 -3.84 -12.93 8.24
CA LEU A 210 -3.19 -11.63 8.13
C LEU A 210 -4.21 -10.53 7.87
N ILE A 211 -5.15 -10.76 6.93
CA ILE A 211 -6.20 -9.79 6.63
C ILE A 211 -7.02 -9.50 7.88
N GLN A 212 -7.47 -10.53 8.60
CA GLN A 212 -8.31 -10.37 9.78
C GLN A 212 -7.65 -9.53 10.88
N SER A 213 -6.39 -9.77 11.18
CA SER A 213 -5.65 -9.00 12.17
C SER A 213 -5.35 -7.58 11.68
N TYR A 214 -4.95 -7.45 10.42
CA TYR A 214 -4.58 -6.17 9.83
C TYR A 214 -5.76 -5.19 9.74
N ILE A 215 -6.92 -5.64 9.26
CA ILE A 215 -8.09 -4.74 9.13
C ILE A 215 -8.63 -4.28 10.48
N LYS A 216 -8.57 -5.11 11.52
CA LYS A 216 -8.92 -4.72 12.90
C LYS A 216 -7.99 -3.61 13.39
N SER A 217 -6.69 -3.79 13.22
CA SER A 217 -5.71 -2.78 13.60
C SER A 217 -5.80 -1.51 12.76
N VAL A 218 -6.16 -1.60 11.46
CA VAL A 218 -6.41 -0.41 10.64
C VAL A 218 -7.67 0.34 11.12
N LYS A 219 -8.71 -0.37 11.53
CA LYS A 219 -9.91 0.25 12.12
C LYS A 219 -9.55 0.98 13.42
N ASN A 220 -8.80 0.35 14.32
CA ASN A 220 -8.31 1.00 15.55
C ASN A 220 -7.41 2.22 15.23
N LEU A 221 -6.53 2.09 14.25
CA LEU A 221 -5.71 3.20 13.77
C LEU A 221 -6.56 4.39 13.31
N ILE A 222 -7.65 4.15 12.57
CA ILE A 222 -8.56 5.22 12.12
C ILE A 222 -9.20 5.93 13.31
N ASP A 223 -9.61 5.20 14.34
CA ASP A 223 -10.22 5.78 15.55
C ASP A 223 -9.25 6.67 16.33
N GLU A 224 -7.96 6.33 16.29
CA GLU A 224 -6.89 7.02 17.02
C GLU A 224 -6.16 8.09 16.19
N LEU A 225 -6.56 8.31 14.91
CA LEU A 225 -5.87 9.28 14.05
C LEU A 225 -5.87 10.69 14.67
N PRO A 226 -4.70 11.33 14.83
CA PRO A 226 -4.59 12.64 15.47
C PRO A 226 -4.84 13.79 14.47
N ILE A 227 -5.84 13.65 13.60
CA ILE A 227 -6.23 14.66 12.62
C ILE A 227 -7.73 14.91 12.64
N ASP A 228 -8.12 16.08 12.19
CA ASP A 228 -9.53 16.42 12.00
C ASP A 228 -10.00 15.90 10.64
N PHE A 229 -11.02 15.02 10.64
CA PHE A 229 -11.67 14.53 9.43
C PHE A 229 -13.14 14.21 9.66
N ASP A 230 -13.91 14.15 8.58
CA ASP A 230 -15.32 13.83 8.61
C ASP A 230 -15.54 12.33 8.84
N LYS A 231 -16.01 11.98 10.02
CA LYS A 231 -16.26 10.58 10.40
C LYS A 231 -17.42 9.94 9.63
N ASN A 232 -18.30 10.73 9.03
CA ASN A 232 -19.38 10.22 8.19
C ASN A 232 -18.93 9.98 6.74
N ARG A 233 -17.72 10.40 6.37
CA ARG A 233 -17.19 10.26 5.02
C ARG A 233 -15.80 9.61 5.03
N ILE A 234 -15.76 8.35 5.50
CA ILE A 234 -14.59 7.48 5.46
C ILE A 234 -14.77 6.50 4.30
N TYR A 235 -13.85 6.52 3.35
CA TYR A 235 -13.88 5.66 2.17
C TYR A 235 -12.69 4.71 2.15
N ILE A 236 -12.93 3.45 1.78
CA ILE A 236 -11.91 2.41 1.70
C ILE A 236 -11.74 1.95 0.26
N VAL A 237 -10.49 1.90 -0.20
CA VAL A 237 -10.15 1.54 -1.59
C VAL A 237 -8.95 0.61 -1.59
N GLY A 238 -8.99 -0.46 -2.37
CA GLY A 238 -7.86 -1.37 -2.45
C GLY A 238 -7.91 -2.33 -3.62
N SER A 239 -6.74 -2.86 -4.01
CA SER A 239 -6.60 -3.79 -5.13
C SER A 239 -5.95 -5.10 -4.68
N SER A 240 -6.38 -6.24 -5.25
CA SER A 240 -5.82 -7.56 -4.96
C SER A 240 -5.94 -7.88 -3.45
N PHE A 241 -4.84 -8.12 -2.74
CA PHE A 241 -4.83 -8.21 -1.28
C PHE A 241 -5.58 -7.04 -0.63
N GLY A 242 -5.37 -5.81 -1.12
CA GLY A 242 -6.10 -4.63 -0.65
C GLY A 242 -7.59 -4.68 -0.99
N GLY A 243 -7.98 -5.27 -2.11
CA GLY A 243 -9.38 -5.52 -2.45
C GLY A 243 -10.04 -6.50 -1.48
N CYS A 244 -9.31 -7.57 -1.10
CA CYS A 244 -9.75 -8.47 -0.03
C CYS A 244 -9.90 -7.73 1.31
N CYS A 245 -8.95 -6.84 1.65
CA CYS A 245 -9.08 -6.02 2.86
C CYS A 245 -10.34 -5.16 2.85
N VAL A 246 -10.70 -4.54 1.71
CA VAL A 246 -11.94 -3.76 1.58
C VAL A 246 -13.17 -4.62 1.82
N TRP A 247 -13.25 -5.81 1.23
CA TRP A 247 -14.33 -6.75 1.47
C TRP A 247 -14.47 -7.12 2.95
N HIS A 248 -13.37 -7.57 3.56
CA HIS A 248 -13.38 -8.07 4.92
C HIS A 248 -13.62 -6.98 5.98
N ILE A 249 -13.08 -5.78 5.79
CA ILE A 249 -13.30 -4.68 6.74
C ILE A 249 -14.75 -4.16 6.65
N SER A 250 -15.34 -4.11 5.44
CA SER A 250 -16.78 -3.79 5.26
C SER A 250 -17.67 -4.82 5.94
N TYR A 251 -17.31 -6.10 5.83
CA TYR A 251 -18.03 -7.20 6.46
C TYR A 251 -17.92 -7.19 8.01
N GLN A 252 -16.75 -6.89 8.54
CA GLN A 252 -16.52 -6.89 10.00
C GLN A 252 -17.06 -5.66 10.70
N PHE A 253 -17.11 -4.52 10.01
CA PHE A 253 -17.54 -3.24 10.56
C PHE A 253 -18.65 -2.61 9.70
N PRO A 254 -19.83 -3.28 9.63
CA PRO A 254 -20.94 -2.77 8.83
C PRO A 254 -21.39 -1.40 9.32
N GLY A 255 -21.58 -0.47 8.38
CA GLY A 255 -22.00 0.90 8.71
C GLY A 255 -20.90 1.81 9.26
N TYR A 256 -19.65 1.38 9.28
CA TYR A 256 -18.51 2.23 9.70
C TYR A 256 -17.93 3.05 8.54
N PHE A 257 -18.03 2.57 7.32
CA PHE A 257 -17.51 3.21 6.12
C PHE A 257 -18.63 3.71 5.23
N ALA A 258 -18.49 4.93 4.71
CA ALA A 258 -19.45 5.53 3.80
C ALA A 258 -19.47 4.84 2.43
N ALA A 259 -18.35 4.32 1.96
CA ALA A 259 -18.26 3.47 0.77
C ALA A 259 -16.97 2.67 0.71
N GLY A 260 -17.00 1.56 -0.06
CA GLY A 260 -15.85 0.72 -0.36
C GLY A 260 -15.67 0.45 -1.85
N VAL A 261 -14.41 0.40 -2.30
CA VAL A 261 -14.05 0.08 -3.69
C VAL A 261 -13.08 -1.11 -3.70
N PRO A 262 -13.58 -2.35 -3.62
CA PRO A 262 -12.76 -3.55 -3.80
C PRO A 262 -12.45 -3.77 -5.28
N VAL A 263 -11.16 -3.81 -5.63
CA VAL A 263 -10.69 -4.04 -7.00
C VAL A 263 -9.88 -5.33 -7.04
N MET A 264 -10.26 -6.29 -7.87
CA MET A 264 -9.59 -7.59 -8.03
C MET A 264 -9.36 -8.30 -6.67
N GLY A 265 -10.35 -8.18 -5.77
CA GLY A 265 -10.32 -8.80 -4.45
C GLY A 265 -11.28 -9.98 -4.37
N LYS A 266 -11.40 -10.54 -3.17
CA LYS A 266 -12.43 -11.54 -2.87
C LYS A 266 -12.77 -11.53 -1.38
N LEU A 267 -14.03 -11.84 -1.08
CA LEU A 267 -14.49 -12.07 0.29
C LEU A 267 -14.22 -13.51 0.73
N PHE A 268 -14.47 -14.49 -0.15
CA PHE A 268 -14.35 -15.92 0.14
C PHE A 268 -12.98 -16.44 -0.30
N PHE A 269 -12.25 -17.09 0.60
CA PHE A 269 -10.93 -17.69 0.32
C PHE A 269 -11.03 -19.17 -0.08
N ASP A 270 -12.10 -19.82 0.30
CA ASP A 270 -12.53 -21.15 -0.11
C ASP A 270 -13.79 -21.05 -0.97
N ASN A 271 -14.20 -22.16 -1.54
CA ASN A 271 -15.39 -22.21 -2.39
C ASN A 271 -16.70 -22.36 -1.60
N ASP A 272 -16.66 -22.23 -0.27
CA ASP A 272 -17.83 -22.25 0.58
C ASP A 272 -18.35 -20.81 0.80
N PHE A 273 -19.29 -20.41 -0.03
CA PHE A 273 -19.94 -19.10 0.04
C PHE A 273 -21.00 -19.02 1.18
N SER A 274 -21.29 -20.10 1.88
CA SER A 274 -22.29 -20.13 2.95
C SER A 274 -21.76 -19.66 4.30
N CYS A 275 -20.45 -19.60 4.49
CA CYS A 275 -19.81 -19.25 5.76
C CYS A 275 -19.90 -17.77 6.15
N TYR A 276 -20.41 -16.90 5.28
CA TYR A 276 -20.58 -15.48 5.52
C TYR A 276 -22.04 -15.03 5.47
N ASP A 277 -22.44 -14.27 6.47
CA ASP A 277 -23.71 -13.55 6.49
C ASP A 277 -23.60 -12.29 5.63
N ILE A 278 -23.93 -12.43 4.34
CA ILE A 278 -23.72 -11.39 3.34
C ILE A 278 -24.62 -10.16 3.57
N GLU A 279 -25.71 -10.31 4.34
CA GLU A 279 -26.61 -9.20 4.67
C GLU A 279 -25.89 -8.07 5.42
N LYS A 280 -24.82 -8.37 6.14
CA LYS A 280 -23.96 -7.37 6.80
C LYS A 280 -23.36 -6.35 5.85
N LEU A 281 -23.19 -6.71 4.59
CA LEU A 281 -22.62 -5.82 3.56
C LEU A 281 -23.66 -4.88 2.92
N VAL A 282 -24.96 -5.11 3.14
CA VAL A 282 -26.04 -4.31 2.53
C VAL A 282 -25.96 -2.83 2.92
N ILE A 283 -25.49 -2.56 4.14
CA ILE A 283 -25.44 -1.20 4.69
C ILE A 283 -24.27 -0.36 4.12
N THR A 284 -23.23 -0.98 3.59
CA THR A 284 -22.07 -0.28 3.06
C THR A 284 -22.14 -0.21 1.53
N PRO A 285 -22.26 0.97 0.92
CA PRO A 285 -22.18 1.13 -0.53
C PRO A 285 -20.86 0.56 -1.07
N LEU A 286 -20.93 -0.30 -2.09
CA LEU A 286 -19.76 -0.95 -2.67
C LEU A 286 -19.69 -0.77 -4.19
N TRP A 287 -18.50 -0.43 -4.71
CA TRP A 287 -18.23 -0.46 -6.14
C TRP A 287 -17.15 -1.50 -6.44
N ILE A 288 -17.56 -2.66 -6.85
CA ILE A 288 -16.71 -3.78 -7.23
C ILE A 288 -16.09 -3.52 -8.62
N ALA A 289 -14.84 -3.92 -8.80
CA ALA A 289 -14.21 -3.96 -10.11
C ALA A 289 -13.35 -5.21 -10.27
N HIS A 290 -13.63 -6.02 -11.32
CA HIS A 290 -12.90 -7.26 -11.58
C HIS A 290 -12.82 -7.57 -13.07
N SER A 291 -11.83 -8.35 -13.50
CA SER A 291 -11.69 -8.89 -14.85
C SER A 291 -12.05 -10.37 -14.86
N SER A 292 -12.86 -10.78 -15.84
CA SER A 292 -13.36 -12.16 -15.94
C SER A 292 -12.27 -13.20 -16.23
N ASP A 293 -11.12 -12.75 -16.74
CA ASP A 293 -9.94 -13.57 -17.04
C ASP A 293 -8.82 -13.45 -15.98
N ASP A 294 -9.17 -13.01 -14.77
CA ASP A 294 -8.22 -12.98 -13.64
C ASP A 294 -7.95 -14.39 -13.13
N ASP A 295 -6.73 -14.88 -13.36
CA ASP A 295 -6.27 -16.21 -12.95
C ASP A 295 -5.55 -16.24 -11.60
N ASN A 296 -5.26 -15.08 -10.99
CA ASN A 296 -4.65 -14.98 -9.66
C ASN A 296 -5.70 -14.90 -8.54
N VAL A 297 -6.72 -14.08 -8.76
CA VAL A 297 -7.89 -13.97 -7.89
C VAL A 297 -9.13 -14.16 -8.75
N THR A 298 -9.74 -15.33 -8.65
CA THR A 298 -10.91 -15.64 -9.48
C THR A 298 -12.09 -14.74 -9.14
N ILE A 299 -12.88 -14.42 -10.15
CA ILE A 299 -14.01 -13.47 -10.08
C ILE A 299 -15.23 -14.03 -9.34
N ASP A 300 -15.29 -15.37 -9.11
CA ASP A 300 -16.47 -16.06 -8.61
C ASP A 300 -17.03 -15.47 -7.30
N SER A 301 -16.14 -15.08 -6.39
CA SER A 301 -16.52 -14.44 -5.13
C SER A 301 -17.21 -13.10 -5.35
N ASP A 302 -16.71 -12.28 -6.28
CA ASP A 302 -17.25 -10.96 -6.57
C ASP A 302 -18.58 -11.08 -7.33
N ASP A 303 -18.67 -12.00 -8.30
CA ASP A 303 -19.91 -12.29 -9.03
C ASP A 303 -21.01 -12.76 -8.08
N TYR A 304 -20.70 -13.70 -7.16
CA TYR A 304 -21.63 -14.16 -6.14
C TYR A 304 -22.11 -13.03 -5.19
N CYS A 305 -21.15 -12.25 -4.68
CA CYS A 305 -21.45 -11.12 -3.80
C CYS A 305 -22.35 -10.09 -4.50
N PHE A 306 -22.02 -9.73 -5.74
CA PHE A 306 -22.81 -8.78 -6.51
C PHE A 306 -24.26 -9.25 -6.68
N ASP A 307 -24.45 -10.49 -7.15
CA ASP A 307 -25.79 -11.05 -7.39
C ASP A 307 -26.64 -11.11 -6.10
N LYS A 308 -26.05 -11.47 -4.99
CA LYS A 308 -26.75 -11.54 -3.69
C LYS A 308 -27.08 -10.15 -3.17
N LEU A 309 -26.11 -9.23 -3.14
CA LEU A 309 -26.30 -7.88 -2.62
C LEU A 309 -27.29 -7.07 -3.46
N GLN A 310 -27.27 -7.25 -4.79
CA GLN A 310 -28.23 -6.62 -5.67
C GLN A 310 -29.68 -7.07 -5.35
N LYS A 311 -29.88 -8.38 -5.13
CA LYS A 311 -31.19 -8.93 -4.75
C LYS A 311 -31.68 -8.43 -3.39
N LEU A 312 -30.77 -8.10 -2.48
CA LEU A 312 -31.05 -7.52 -1.17
C LEU A 312 -31.26 -6.00 -1.22
N GLY A 313 -31.18 -5.38 -2.40
CA GLY A 313 -31.36 -3.93 -2.57
C GLY A 313 -30.19 -3.08 -2.07
N ALA A 314 -28.99 -3.65 -1.94
CA ALA A 314 -27.79 -2.91 -1.56
C ALA A 314 -27.41 -1.86 -2.62
N ASP A 315 -26.80 -0.74 -2.17
CA ASP A 315 -26.18 0.23 -3.07
C ASP A 315 -24.84 -0.34 -3.59
N ILE A 316 -24.95 -1.14 -4.62
CA ILE A 316 -23.80 -1.85 -5.20
C ILE A 316 -23.63 -1.55 -6.69
N LYS A 317 -22.40 -1.33 -7.10
CA LYS A 317 -22.00 -1.12 -8.49
C LYS A 317 -20.91 -2.12 -8.87
N TYR A 318 -20.93 -2.62 -10.12
CA TYR A 318 -19.94 -3.55 -10.61
C TYR A 318 -19.37 -3.12 -11.96
N THR A 319 -18.06 -2.95 -12.03
CA THR A 319 -17.31 -2.82 -13.28
C THR A 319 -16.65 -4.15 -13.59
N ARG A 320 -17.32 -4.94 -14.44
CA ARG A 320 -16.84 -6.24 -14.89
C ARG A 320 -16.25 -6.09 -16.28
N TRP A 321 -14.96 -6.35 -16.42
CA TRP A 321 -14.24 -6.29 -17.70
C TRP A 321 -13.76 -7.67 -18.11
N ASP A 322 -13.38 -7.77 -19.41
CA ASP A 322 -12.74 -8.93 -19.97
C ASP A 322 -11.33 -8.55 -20.45
N LYS A 323 -10.41 -9.50 -20.47
CA LYS A 323 -9.07 -9.38 -21.06
C LYS A 323 -8.10 -8.38 -20.38
N TYR A 324 -8.24 -8.17 -19.08
CA TYR A 324 -7.28 -7.37 -18.32
C TYR A 324 -6.55 -8.16 -17.24
N GLY A 325 -6.97 -9.41 -16.97
CA GLY A 325 -6.39 -10.27 -15.96
C GLY A 325 -6.25 -9.57 -14.61
N HIS A 326 -5.26 -9.97 -13.84
CA HIS A 326 -4.93 -9.37 -12.52
C HIS A 326 -4.24 -8.00 -12.61
N SER A 327 -4.31 -7.32 -13.75
CA SER A 327 -3.65 -5.99 -13.97
C SER A 327 -4.64 -4.85 -14.20
N MET A 328 -5.94 -5.10 -14.10
CA MET A 328 -6.98 -4.13 -14.46
C MET A 328 -7.01 -2.86 -13.59
N SER A 329 -6.47 -2.91 -12.37
CA SER A 329 -6.58 -1.80 -11.39
C SER A 329 -6.06 -0.47 -11.95
N GLY A 330 -4.95 -0.52 -12.70
CA GLY A 330 -4.37 0.68 -13.30
C GLY A 330 -5.31 1.38 -14.28
N LYS A 331 -6.07 0.63 -15.07
CA LYS A 331 -7.08 1.17 -15.96
C LYS A 331 -8.30 1.67 -15.18
N PHE A 332 -8.81 0.87 -14.25
CA PHE A 332 -9.96 1.22 -13.42
C PHE A 332 -9.74 2.59 -12.75
N TYR A 333 -8.67 2.76 -12.00
CA TYR A 333 -8.39 4.02 -11.31
C TYR A 333 -8.14 5.21 -12.24
N LYS A 334 -7.78 4.97 -13.49
CA LYS A 334 -7.57 6.02 -14.49
C LYS A 334 -8.85 6.43 -15.20
N THR A 335 -9.73 5.48 -15.51
CA THR A 335 -10.88 5.72 -16.38
C THR A 335 -12.20 5.89 -15.65
N GLU A 336 -12.33 5.25 -14.48
CA GLU A 336 -13.57 5.32 -13.69
C GLU A 336 -13.58 6.52 -12.73
N LYS A 337 -14.77 7.07 -12.52
CA LYS A 337 -15.00 8.20 -11.61
C LYS A 337 -15.22 7.74 -10.17
N TRP A 338 -14.35 6.86 -9.68
CA TRP A 338 -14.50 6.22 -8.38
C TRP A 338 -14.42 7.20 -7.21
N THR A 339 -13.59 8.25 -7.30
CA THR A 339 -13.53 9.31 -6.26
C THR A 339 -14.83 10.10 -6.18
N GLU A 340 -15.37 10.54 -7.32
CA GLU A 340 -16.65 11.24 -7.39
C GLU A 340 -17.79 10.38 -6.83
N TRP A 341 -17.78 9.08 -7.14
CA TRP A 341 -18.78 8.14 -6.63
C TRP A 341 -18.63 7.96 -5.12
N CYS A 342 -17.42 7.77 -4.57
CA CYS A 342 -17.22 7.72 -3.13
C CYS A 342 -17.76 8.98 -2.46
N LEU A 343 -17.39 10.17 -2.96
CA LEU A 343 -17.80 11.45 -2.40
C LEU A 343 -19.31 11.72 -2.47
N SER A 344 -20.05 10.99 -3.29
CA SER A 344 -21.51 11.01 -3.31
C SER A 344 -22.16 10.20 -2.18
N LYS A 345 -21.37 9.48 -1.37
CA LYS A 345 -21.83 8.62 -0.27
C LYS A 345 -21.46 9.22 1.07
N GLU A 346 -22.37 9.08 2.02
CA GLU A 346 -22.23 9.56 3.40
C GLU A 346 -22.95 8.59 4.32
N LEU A 347 -22.45 8.38 5.52
CA LEU A 347 -23.18 7.63 6.57
C LEU A 347 -24.43 8.41 6.99
N LYS A 348 -25.53 7.70 7.12
CA LYS A 348 -26.82 8.26 7.53
C LYS A 348 -26.96 8.30 9.04
#